data_8b2b27dc044551558a64a48e6c6fb679
#
_entry.id   8b2b27dc044551558a64a48e6c6fb679
#
_cell.length_a   1.000
_cell.length_b   1.000
_cell.length_c   1.000
_cell.angle_alpha   90.00
_cell.angle_beta   90.00
_cell.angle_gamma   90.00
#
_symmetry.space_group_name_H-M   'P 1'
#
loop_
_entity.id
_entity.type
_entity.pdbx_description
1 polymer ?
#
loop_
_entity_poly.entity_id
_entity_poly.type
_entity_poly.pdbx_seq_one_letter_code
_entity_poly.pdbx_strand_id
1 'polypeptide(L)'
;MRFLLIAVLGLGAVIAYMYLGTGDAMSLSNEEKITLARSAAPDFISQNAKVVDENGETLAEGTNSWVCMPGIPPKYENPMCNDPVWQRLMAALNAKEPFSTDTLGFSYMLQGDAPIDNDDPYNTDQ
;
A
#
# COMPACT_ATOMS: atom_id res chain seq x y z
N MET A 1 2.52 -55.76 -16.22
CA MET A 1 2.89 -54.42 -16.73
C MET A 1 1.77 -53.39 -16.80
N ARG A 2 0.57 -53.67 -16.35
CA ARG A 2 -0.57 -52.72 -16.43
C ARG A 2 -0.81 -51.91 -15.13
N PHE A 3 -0.18 -52.25 -14.03
CA PHE A 3 -0.41 -51.60 -12.73
C PHE A 3 0.54 -50.45 -12.40
N LEU A 4 1.66 -50.28 -13.13
CA LEU A 4 2.63 -49.21 -12.86
C LEU A 4 2.24 -47.84 -13.47
N LEU A 5 1.41 -47.81 -14.51
CA LEU A 5 1.00 -46.61 -15.21
C LEU A 5 -0.06 -45.78 -14.46
N ILE A 6 -0.86 -46.43 -13.60
CA ILE A 6 -1.93 -45.74 -12.85
C ILE A 6 -1.36 -44.97 -11.64
N ALA A 7 -0.27 -45.47 -11.04
CA ALA A 7 0.35 -44.81 -9.88
C ALA A 7 1.06 -43.48 -10.25
N VAL A 8 1.62 -43.39 -11.47
CA VAL A 8 2.33 -42.19 -11.93
C VAL A 8 1.36 -41.03 -12.26
N LEU A 9 0.19 -41.37 -12.79
CA LEU A 9 -0.85 -40.35 -13.09
C LEU A 9 -1.49 -39.80 -11.81
N GLY A 10 -1.60 -40.61 -10.76
CA GLY A 10 -2.13 -40.17 -9.47
C GLY A 10 -1.20 -39.19 -8.74
N LEU A 11 0.12 -39.41 -8.78
CA LEU A 11 1.07 -38.51 -8.15
C LEU A 11 1.17 -37.14 -8.87
N GLY A 12 1.09 -37.12 -10.19
CA GLY A 12 1.12 -35.89 -10.97
C GLY A 12 -0.10 -35.00 -10.71
N ALA A 13 -1.28 -35.59 -10.55
CA ALA A 13 -2.51 -34.87 -10.26
C ALA A 13 -2.51 -34.29 -8.84
N VAL A 14 -1.98 -34.97 -7.85
CA VAL A 14 -1.86 -34.49 -6.46
C VAL A 14 -0.86 -33.36 -6.36
N ILE A 15 0.27 -33.42 -7.07
CA ILE A 15 1.27 -32.34 -7.10
C ILE A 15 0.70 -31.10 -7.78
N ALA A 16 -0.03 -31.24 -8.89
CA ALA A 16 -0.69 -30.12 -9.56
C ALA A 16 -1.76 -29.47 -8.68
N TYR A 17 -2.49 -30.26 -7.90
CA TYR A 17 -3.50 -29.74 -6.97
C TYR A 17 -2.88 -29.00 -5.77
N MET A 18 -1.69 -29.37 -5.32
CA MET A 18 -0.97 -28.67 -4.26
C MET A 18 -0.39 -27.32 -4.74
N TYR A 19 -0.04 -27.20 -6.02
CA TYR A 19 0.43 -25.94 -6.59
C TYR A 19 -0.68 -24.93 -6.88
N LEU A 20 -1.92 -25.37 -7.04
CA LEU A 20 -3.09 -24.51 -7.25
C LEU A 20 -3.75 -24.03 -5.95
N GLY A 21 -3.27 -24.50 -4.78
CA GLY A 21 -3.88 -24.23 -3.47
C GLY A 21 -3.14 -23.22 -2.60
N THR A 22 -2.01 -22.67 -3.02
CA THR A 22 -1.40 -21.52 -2.36
C THR A 22 -2.10 -20.27 -2.88
N GLY A 23 -3.20 -19.89 -2.25
CA GLY A 23 -3.75 -18.55 -2.40
C GLY A 23 -2.68 -17.56 -2.00
N ASP A 24 -1.98 -16.99 -2.98
CA ASP A 24 -1.12 -15.84 -2.76
C ASP A 24 -1.97 -14.79 -2.05
N ALA A 25 -1.54 -14.37 -0.87
CA ALA A 25 -2.09 -13.17 -0.26
C ALA A 25 -2.03 -12.08 -1.34
N MET A 26 -3.17 -11.45 -1.66
CA MET A 26 -3.29 -10.49 -2.76
C MET A 26 -2.22 -9.40 -2.59
N SER A 27 -1.08 -9.56 -3.24
CA SER A 27 -0.10 -8.51 -3.38
C SER A 27 -0.39 -7.79 -4.68
N LEU A 28 -0.69 -6.50 -4.60
CA LEU A 28 -0.87 -5.67 -5.78
C LEU A 28 0.45 -5.58 -6.55
N SER A 29 0.38 -5.60 -7.88
CA SER A 29 1.50 -5.24 -8.75
C SER A 29 1.89 -3.78 -8.55
N ASN A 30 3.09 -3.40 -8.97
CA ASN A 30 3.54 -2.00 -8.88
C ASN A 30 2.62 -1.04 -9.65
N GLU A 31 2.09 -1.46 -10.80
CA GLU A 31 1.15 -0.65 -11.59
C GLU A 31 -0.18 -0.44 -10.86
N GLU A 32 -0.71 -1.46 -10.22
CA GLU A 32 -1.91 -1.37 -9.40
C GLU A 32 -1.70 -0.47 -8.19
N LYS A 33 -0.56 -0.60 -7.49
CA LYS A 33 -0.18 0.28 -6.39
C LYS A 33 -0.08 1.74 -6.82
N ILE A 34 0.55 2.03 -7.96
CA ILE A 34 0.66 3.39 -8.51
C ILE A 34 -0.74 3.96 -8.82
N THR A 35 -1.58 3.17 -9.47
CA THR A 35 -2.96 3.60 -9.81
C THR A 35 -3.75 3.90 -8.55
N LEU A 36 -3.70 3.02 -7.56
CA LEU A 36 -4.38 3.19 -6.29
C LEU A 36 -3.86 4.41 -5.53
N ALA A 37 -2.55 4.57 -5.40
CA ALA A 37 -1.94 5.73 -4.74
C ALA A 37 -2.38 7.05 -5.35
N ARG A 38 -2.40 7.15 -6.68
CA ARG A 38 -2.82 8.35 -7.40
C ARG A 38 -4.30 8.66 -7.27
N SER A 39 -5.14 7.66 -6.98
CA SER A 39 -6.57 7.88 -6.73
C SER A 39 -6.87 8.67 -5.46
N ALA A 40 -5.88 8.83 -4.58
CA ALA A 40 -6.02 9.55 -3.32
C ALA A 40 -6.19 11.07 -3.47
N ALA A 41 -5.73 11.66 -4.58
CA ALA A 41 -5.75 13.10 -4.78
C ALA A 41 -6.25 13.46 -6.19
N PRO A 42 -6.66 14.73 -6.41
CA PRO A 42 -7.01 15.21 -7.75
C PRO A 42 -5.86 15.05 -8.74
N ASP A 43 -6.18 14.80 -10.00
CA ASP A 43 -5.21 14.52 -11.08
C ASP A 43 -4.12 15.57 -11.21
N PHE A 44 -4.45 16.86 -11.05
CA PHE A 44 -3.46 17.94 -11.15
C PHE A 44 -2.37 17.88 -10.07
N ILE A 45 -2.57 17.12 -9.00
CA ILE A 45 -1.57 16.80 -7.97
C ILE A 45 -0.98 15.41 -8.24
N SER A 46 -1.83 14.38 -8.28
CA SER A 46 -1.40 12.98 -8.21
C SER A 46 -0.65 12.50 -9.44
N GLN A 47 -0.96 13.04 -10.62
CA GLN A 47 -0.29 12.63 -11.87
C GLN A 47 1.20 12.96 -11.89
N ASN A 48 1.61 14.03 -11.19
CA ASN A 48 3.00 14.50 -11.09
C ASN A 48 3.63 14.23 -9.71
N ALA A 49 2.93 13.54 -8.83
CA ALA A 49 3.45 13.17 -7.52
C ALA A 49 4.36 11.94 -7.61
N LYS A 50 5.38 11.92 -6.76
CA LYS A 50 6.14 10.68 -6.51
C LYS A 50 5.20 9.64 -5.90
N VAL A 51 5.34 8.38 -6.29
CA VAL A 51 4.63 7.27 -5.64
C VAL A 51 5.64 6.37 -4.94
N VAL A 52 5.35 6.06 -3.69
CA VAL A 52 6.13 5.11 -2.89
C VAL A 52 5.23 3.97 -2.42
N ASP A 53 5.82 2.81 -2.18
CA ASP A 53 5.11 1.67 -1.57
C ASP A 53 5.08 1.76 -0.03
N GLU A 54 4.53 0.73 0.59
CA GLU A 54 4.43 0.58 2.04
C GLU A 54 5.78 0.51 2.78
N ASN A 55 6.87 0.24 2.05
CA ASN A 55 8.23 0.19 2.59
C ASN A 55 9.00 1.50 2.32
N GLY A 56 8.38 2.44 1.61
CA GLY A 56 9.01 3.69 1.19
C GLY A 56 9.83 3.57 -0.10
N GLU A 57 9.77 2.43 -0.80
CA GLU A 57 10.44 2.27 -2.09
C GLU A 57 9.71 3.06 -3.18
N THR A 58 10.48 3.73 -4.04
CA THR A 58 9.91 4.53 -5.13
C THR A 58 9.39 3.64 -6.24
N LEU A 59 8.07 3.70 -6.49
CA LEU A 59 7.40 3.02 -7.59
C LEU A 59 7.28 3.90 -8.84
N ALA A 60 7.15 5.22 -8.66
CA ALA A 60 7.15 6.20 -9.73
C ALA A 60 7.76 7.51 -9.26
N GLU A 61 8.62 8.08 -10.09
CA GLU A 61 9.18 9.41 -9.83
C GLU A 61 8.11 10.50 -10.04
N GLY A 62 8.29 11.63 -9.38
CA GLY A 62 7.41 12.79 -9.48
C GLY A 62 8.16 14.05 -9.88
N THR A 63 7.40 15.06 -10.33
CA THR A 63 7.91 16.39 -10.70
C THR A 63 7.40 17.51 -9.78
N ASN A 64 6.46 17.19 -8.89
CA ASN A 64 6.04 18.09 -7.82
C ASN A 64 6.56 17.59 -6.46
N SER A 65 6.26 18.30 -5.38
CA SER A 65 6.73 17.97 -4.03
C SER A 65 5.84 16.99 -3.28
N TRP A 66 4.77 16.49 -3.90
CA TRP A 66 3.82 15.56 -3.30
C TRP A 66 4.31 14.12 -3.38
N VAL A 67 3.97 13.35 -2.35
CA VAL A 67 4.21 11.89 -2.30
C VAL A 67 2.90 11.18 -2.05
N CYS A 68 2.55 10.25 -2.94
CA CYS A 68 1.37 9.41 -2.81
C CYS A 68 1.77 7.97 -2.44
N MET A 69 0.91 7.29 -1.69
CA MET A 69 1.08 5.90 -1.28
C MET A 69 -0.23 5.13 -1.36
N PRO A 70 -0.19 3.81 -1.67
CA PRO A 70 -1.39 3.03 -1.96
C PRO A 70 -2.17 2.55 -0.73
N GLY A 71 -1.74 2.91 0.47
CA GLY A 71 -2.24 2.32 1.71
C GLY A 71 -1.40 1.12 2.15
N ILE A 72 -1.84 0.43 3.19
CA ILE A 72 -1.08 -0.65 3.85
C ILE A 72 -1.68 -2.02 3.47
N PRO A 73 -0.83 -3.02 3.11
CA PRO A 73 -1.31 -4.38 2.85
C PRO A 73 -1.90 -5.02 4.12
N PRO A 74 -2.75 -6.05 4.00
CA PRO A 74 -3.13 -6.73 2.75
C PRO A 74 -4.27 -6.03 2.00
N LYS A 75 -4.98 -5.10 2.62
CA LYS A 75 -6.20 -4.52 2.05
C LYS A 75 -5.95 -3.33 1.13
N TYR A 76 -4.81 -2.63 1.33
CA TYR A 76 -4.50 -1.40 0.60
C TYR A 76 -5.63 -0.37 0.64
N GLU A 77 -6.29 -0.27 1.79
CA GLU A 77 -7.30 0.75 2.06
C GLU A 77 -6.63 2.10 2.35
N ASN A 78 -7.39 3.16 2.11
CA ASN A 78 -7.01 4.52 2.49
C ASN A 78 -5.69 5.02 1.86
N PRO A 79 -5.58 5.01 0.52
CA PRO A 79 -4.44 5.63 -0.14
C PRO A 79 -4.39 7.13 0.17
N MET A 80 -3.20 7.69 0.27
CA MET A 80 -3.02 9.10 0.60
C MET A 80 -1.95 9.78 -0.27
N CYS A 81 -2.13 11.08 -0.49
CA CYS A 81 -1.13 11.96 -1.09
C CYS A 81 -0.81 13.10 -0.12
N ASN A 82 0.44 13.20 0.25
CA ASN A 82 0.93 14.09 1.29
C ASN A 82 1.80 15.22 0.72
N ASP A 83 1.57 16.43 1.13
CA ASP A 83 2.47 17.55 0.89
C ASP A 83 3.75 17.44 1.75
N PRO A 84 4.77 18.29 1.56
CA PRO A 84 6.01 18.22 2.34
C PRO A 84 5.83 18.39 3.84
N VAL A 85 4.83 19.16 4.29
CA VAL A 85 4.55 19.33 5.73
C VAL A 85 3.99 18.05 6.30
N TRP A 86 3.01 17.46 5.62
CA TRP A 86 2.38 16.21 6.04
C TRP A 86 3.36 15.02 6.01
N GLN A 87 4.27 14.99 5.04
CA GLN A 87 5.37 14.01 5.01
C GLN A 87 6.24 14.07 6.27
N ARG A 88 6.58 15.28 6.73
CA ARG A 88 7.35 15.46 7.98
C ARG A 88 6.54 15.06 9.21
N LEU A 89 5.24 15.36 9.24
CA LEU A 89 4.35 14.92 10.31
C LEU A 89 4.32 13.39 10.40
N MET A 90 4.13 12.69 9.28
CA MET A 90 4.10 11.23 9.25
C MET A 90 5.44 10.62 9.68
N ALA A 91 6.56 11.22 9.29
CA ALA A 91 7.88 10.77 9.73
C ALA A 91 8.06 10.92 11.24
N ALA A 92 7.66 12.05 11.82
CA ALA A 92 7.72 12.29 13.26
C ALA A 92 6.79 11.33 14.03
N LEU A 93 5.57 11.11 13.52
CA LEU A 93 4.62 10.16 14.10
C LEU A 93 5.19 8.73 14.14
N ASN A 94 5.77 8.26 13.04
CA ASN A 94 6.39 6.93 12.97
C ASN A 94 7.59 6.79 13.93
N ALA A 95 8.35 7.88 14.08
CA ALA A 95 9.49 7.93 15.01
C ALA A 95 9.07 8.18 16.48
N LYS A 96 7.78 8.47 16.73
CA LYS A 96 7.25 8.92 18.03
C LYS A 96 7.98 10.15 18.57
N GLU A 97 8.29 11.09 17.66
CA GLU A 97 8.96 12.35 17.96
C GLU A 97 7.97 13.52 17.96
N PRO A 98 8.24 14.58 18.73
CA PRO A 98 7.46 15.79 18.66
C PRO A 98 7.50 16.41 17.27
N PHE A 99 6.38 16.99 16.83
CA PHE A 99 6.26 17.71 15.57
C PHE A 99 5.75 19.12 15.79
N SER A 100 6.31 20.07 15.07
CA SER A 100 5.81 21.43 14.98
C SER A 100 6.06 22.02 13.59
N THR A 101 5.20 22.91 13.17
CA THR A 101 5.32 23.63 11.90
C THR A 101 4.72 25.03 12.01
N ASP A 102 5.23 25.96 11.24
CA ASP A 102 4.73 27.33 11.07
C ASP A 102 3.89 27.50 9.79
N THR A 103 3.74 26.42 9.02
CA THR A 103 2.98 26.41 7.77
C THR A 103 1.89 25.35 7.80
N LEU A 104 0.87 25.53 6.95
CA LEU A 104 -0.18 24.51 6.80
C LEU A 104 0.36 23.30 6.02
N GLY A 105 -0.11 22.12 6.41
CA GLY A 105 0.11 20.88 5.69
C GLY A 105 -1.21 20.29 5.19
N PHE A 106 -1.15 19.58 4.06
CA PHE A 106 -2.31 18.97 3.43
C PHE A 106 -2.03 17.51 3.08
N SER A 107 -3.04 16.67 3.34
CA SER A 107 -3.11 15.31 2.84
C SER A 107 -4.44 15.11 2.13
N TYR A 108 -4.40 14.44 0.99
CA TYR A 108 -5.61 14.01 0.28
C TYR A 108 -5.83 12.52 0.50
N MET A 109 -7.06 12.16 0.85
CA MET A 109 -7.53 10.79 1.06
C MET A 109 -8.92 10.63 0.44
N LEU A 110 -9.02 10.83 -0.89
CA LEU A 110 -10.30 10.85 -1.61
C LEU A 110 -11.02 9.49 -1.64
N GLN A 111 -10.32 8.40 -1.33
CA GLN A 111 -10.90 7.05 -1.25
C GLN A 111 -11.40 6.70 0.18
N GLY A 112 -11.27 7.61 1.10
CA GLY A 112 -11.64 7.44 2.51
C GLY A 112 -10.44 7.47 3.44
N ASP A 113 -10.70 7.61 4.71
CA ASP A 113 -9.70 7.67 5.78
C ASP A 113 -9.76 6.41 6.66
N ALA A 114 -8.64 6.06 7.26
CA ALA A 114 -8.61 5.03 8.28
C ALA A 114 -9.29 5.54 9.55
N PRO A 115 -9.99 4.68 10.32
CA PRO A 115 -10.45 5.05 11.63
C PRO A 115 -9.23 5.30 12.53
N ILE A 116 -9.03 6.55 12.93
CA ILE A 116 -7.91 6.98 13.78
C ILE A 116 -8.49 7.68 15.01
N ASP A 117 -7.97 7.30 16.18
CA ASP A 117 -8.22 8.07 17.39
C ASP A 117 -7.44 9.39 17.32
N ASN A 118 -8.16 10.52 17.24
CA ASN A 118 -7.55 11.85 17.15
C ASN A 118 -6.92 12.30 18.47
N ASP A 119 -7.30 11.69 19.58
CA ASP A 119 -6.75 12.02 20.91
C ASP A 119 -5.49 11.18 21.19
N ASP A 120 -5.43 9.95 20.68
CA ASP A 120 -4.28 9.06 20.76
C ASP A 120 -4.06 8.31 19.42
N PRO A 121 -3.23 8.84 18.53
CA PRO A 121 -2.96 8.24 17.22
C PRO A 121 -2.17 6.91 17.31
N TYR A 122 -1.69 6.54 18.49
CA TYR A 122 -1.01 5.27 18.74
C TYR A 122 -1.95 4.19 19.31
N ASN A 123 -3.23 4.53 19.54
CA ASN A 123 -4.23 3.58 19.98
C ASN A 123 -4.52 2.55 18.89
N THR A 124 -4.36 1.27 19.21
CA THR A 124 -4.59 0.13 18.30
C THR A 124 -5.93 -0.58 18.53
N ASP A 125 -6.73 -0.13 19.48
CA ASP A 125 -8.00 -0.76 19.90
C ASP A 125 -9.19 -0.22 19.11
N GLN A 126 -9.10 -0.16 17.76
CA GLN A 126 -10.16 0.34 16.86
C GLN A 126 -10.75 -0.75 15.98
#